data_0217302777841aad67eadce959c4f0b9
#
_entry.id   0217302777841aad67eadce959c4f0b9
#
_cell.length_a   1.000
_cell.length_b   1.000
_cell.length_c   1.000
_cell.angle_alpha   90.00
_cell.angle_beta   90.00
_cell.angle_gamma   90.00
#
_symmetry.space_group_name_H-M   'P 1'
#
loop_
_entity.id
_entity.type
_entity.pdbx_description
1 polymer ?
#
loop_
_entity_poly.entity_id
_entity_poly.type
_entity_poly.pdbx_seq_one_letter_code
_entity_poly.pdbx_strand_id
1 'polypeptide(L)'
;MLDGEIEFLRGEHTVRARVGEFFFVPRGVVHGFMHIGQEPTRFMGIVTPGGLHEKLLSGLGEPAKTETLPPPPEGPPDVERIVQIARKYDTEILPPPGQ
;
A
#
# COMPACT_ATOMS: atom_id res chain seq x y z
N MET A 1 0.47 -1.20 -14.25
CA MET A 1 -0.66 -0.25 -14.22
C MET A 1 -1.73 -0.67 -15.22
N LEU A 2 -2.92 -0.84 -14.75
CA LEU A 2 -4.05 -1.28 -15.57
C LEU A 2 -4.97 -0.10 -15.96
N ASP A 3 -5.21 0.81 -15.02
CA ASP A 3 -6.00 2.01 -15.25
C ASP A 3 -5.45 3.15 -14.41
N GLY A 4 -5.56 4.39 -14.92
CA GLY A 4 -5.20 5.60 -14.21
C GLY A 4 -3.71 5.83 -14.08
N GLU A 5 -3.34 6.68 -13.14
CA GLU A 5 -1.96 7.01 -12.83
C GLU A 5 -1.71 6.97 -11.32
N ILE A 6 -0.50 6.57 -10.94
CA ILE A 6 -0.06 6.60 -9.55
C ILE A 6 1.30 7.25 -9.49
N GLU A 7 1.52 8.04 -8.46
CA GLU A 7 2.84 8.55 -8.12
C GLU A 7 3.47 7.61 -7.10
N PHE A 8 4.60 7.00 -7.49
CA PHE A 8 5.36 6.11 -6.61
C PHE A 8 6.59 6.81 -6.06
N LEU A 9 6.80 6.64 -4.76
CA LEU A 9 8.03 7.03 -4.09
C LEU A 9 8.92 5.80 -3.93
N ARG A 10 10.19 5.90 -4.35
CA ARG A 10 11.19 4.84 -4.17
C ARG A 10 12.48 5.50 -3.71
N GLY A 11 12.82 5.32 -2.42
CA GLY A 11 13.92 6.05 -1.82
C GLY A 11 13.66 7.56 -1.87
N GLU A 12 14.53 8.31 -2.54
CA GLU A 12 14.38 9.75 -2.71
C GLU A 12 13.77 10.15 -4.06
N HIS A 13 13.42 9.16 -4.88
CA HIS A 13 12.92 9.39 -6.23
C HIS A 13 11.42 9.20 -6.32
N THR A 14 10.76 10.07 -7.06
CA THR A 14 9.34 9.99 -7.34
C THR A 14 9.14 9.67 -8.79
N VAL A 15 8.32 8.66 -9.08
CA VAL A 15 8.04 8.20 -10.44
C VAL A 15 6.53 8.15 -10.65
N ARG A 16 6.07 8.71 -11.76
CA ARG A 16 4.68 8.62 -12.15
C ARG A 16 4.51 7.44 -13.10
N ALA A 17 3.69 6.47 -12.69
CA ALA A 17 3.40 5.29 -13.50
C ALA A 17 2.04 5.41 -14.18
N ARG A 18 1.99 5.05 -15.45
CA ARG A 18 0.80 5.09 -16.30
C ARG A 18 0.44 3.68 -16.77
N VAL A 19 -0.70 3.59 -17.45
CA VAL A 19 -1.16 2.31 -18.02
C VAL A 19 -0.06 1.63 -18.83
N GLY A 20 0.13 0.35 -18.57
CA GLY A 20 1.14 -0.46 -19.25
C GLY A 20 2.53 -0.39 -18.64
N GLU A 21 2.78 0.52 -17.70
CA GLU A 21 4.07 0.65 -17.07
C GLU A 21 4.22 -0.27 -15.87
N PHE A 22 5.46 -0.61 -15.56
CA PHE A 22 5.85 -1.49 -14.48
C PHE A 22 6.76 -0.73 -13.50
N PHE A 23 6.54 -0.95 -12.20
CA PHE A 23 7.35 -0.31 -11.15
C PHE A 23 7.82 -1.38 -10.16
N PHE A 24 9.13 -1.44 -9.94
CA PHE A 24 9.75 -2.43 -9.07
C PHE A 24 10.39 -1.77 -7.85
N VAL A 25 10.16 -2.37 -6.67
CA VAL A 25 10.77 -1.93 -5.41
C VAL A 25 11.56 -3.09 -4.81
N PRO A 26 12.90 -2.97 -4.71
CA PRO A 26 13.70 -3.97 -4.01
C PRO A 26 13.41 -3.98 -2.51
N ARG A 27 13.68 -5.13 -1.88
CA ARG A 27 13.59 -5.26 -0.42
C ARG A 27 14.51 -4.23 0.25
N GLY A 28 14.05 -3.63 1.34
CA GLY A 28 14.83 -2.67 2.11
C GLY A 28 14.78 -1.24 1.60
N VAL A 29 14.12 -0.99 0.49
CA VAL A 29 13.98 0.37 -0.05
C VAL A 29 12.69 0.99 0.48
N VAL A 30 12.80 2.17 1.07
CA VAL A 30 11.64 2.94 1.52
C VAL A 30 10.81 3.32 0.29
N HIS A 31 9.53 3.05 0.35
CA HIS A 31 8.64 3.30 -0.79
C HIS A 31 7.23 3.59 -0.34
N GLY A 32 6.47 4.14 -1.23
CA GLY A 32 5.07 4.40 -1.03
C GLY A 32 4.41 4.77 -2.35
N PHE A 33 3.12 4.98 -2.31
CA PHE A 33 2.41 5.43 -3.50
C PHE A 33 1.26 6.35 -3.11
N MET A 34 0.89 7.20 -4.07
CA MET A 34 -0.21 8.13 -3.89
C MET A 34 -1.04 8.16 -5.17
N HIS A 35 -2.35 8.07 -5.01
CA HIS A 35 -3.27 8.25 -6.12
C HIS A 35 -3.21 9.70 -6.61
N ILE A 36 -3.16 9.88 -7.93
CA ILE A 36 -3.19 11.20 -8.55
C ILE A 36 -4.31 11.24 -9.60
N GLY A 37 -4.84 12.42 -9.82
CA GLY A 37 -5.95 12.61 -10.73
C GLY A 37 -7.30 12.32 -10.09
N GLN A 38 -8.37 12.36 -10.90
CA GLN A 38 -9.74 12.19 -10.43
C GLN A 38 -10.32 10.82 -10.79
N GLU A 39 -9.70 10.13 -11.75
CA GLU A 39 -10.16 8.82 -12.18
C GLU A 39 -9.65 7.71 -11.26
N PRO A 40 -10.43 6.65 -11.05
CA PRO A 40 -9.96 5.50 -10.30
C PRO A 40 -8.70 4.89 -10.90
N THR A 41 -7.83 4.41 -10.04
CA THR A 41 -6.58 3.77 -10.44
C THR A 41 -6.65 2.29 -10.12
N ARG A 42 -6.17 1.46 -11.04
CA ARG A 42 -6.10 0.02 -10.85
C ARG A 42 -4.74 -0.49 -11.29
N PHE A 43 -4.12 -1.29 -10.44
CA PHE A 43 -2.84 -1.91 -10.76
C PHE A 43 -2.78 -3.31 -10.16
N MET A 44 -1.87 -4.13 -10.70
CA MET A 44 -1.60 -5.45 -10.16
C MET A 44 -0.35 -5.38 -9.30
N GLY A 45 -0.47 -5.78 -8.04
CA GLY A 45 0.66 -5.87 -7.14
C GLY A 45 1.18 -7.29 -7.05
N ILE A 46 2.49 -7.45 -7.18
CA ILE A 46 3.17 -8.74 -7.03
C ILE A 46 4.18 -8.58 -5.91
N VAL A 47 4.05 -9.39 -4.86
CA VAL A 47 4.90 -9.31 -3.68
C VAL A 47 5.61 -10.64 -3.46
N THR A 48 6.93 -10.60 -3.31
CA THR A 48 7.76 -11.77 -3.04
C THR A 48 8.63 -11.54 -1.81
N PRO A 49 8.92 -12.58 -1.01
CA PRO A 49 8.34 -13.93 -1.08
C PRO A 49 6.86 -13.93 -0.71
N GLY A 50 6.14 -14.94 -1.17
CA GLY A 50 4.72 -15.08 -0.88
C GLY A 50 4.43 -15.35 0.59
N GLY A 51 3.25 -14.96 1.03
CA GLY A 51 2.72 -15.26 2.37
C GLY A 51 2.88 -14.14 3.39
N LEU A 52 3.97 -13.41 3.43
CA LEU A 52 4.18 -12.37 4.45
C LEU A 52 3.22 -11.20 4.30
N HIS A 53 3.06 -10.70 3.09
CA HIS A 53 2.18 -9.57 2.83
C HIS A 53 0.71 -9.93 3.08
N GLU A 54 0.31 -11.12 2.68
CA GLU A 54 -1.03 -11.64 2.92
C GLU A 54 -1.32 -11.77 4.41
N LYS A 55 -0.35 -12.26 5.19
CA LYS A 55 -0.49 -12.36 6.64
C LYS A 55 -0.58 -11.00 7.30
N LEU A 56 0.18 -10.02 6.80
CA LEU A 56 0.10 -8.64 7.27
C LEU A 56 -1.31 -8.08 7.08
N LEU A 57 -1.85 -8.20 5.88
CA LEU A 57 -3.19 -7.69 5.58
C LEU A 57 -4.27 -8.42 6.37
N SER A 58 -4.14 -9.73 6.57
CA SER A 58 -5.06 -10.50 7.40
C SER A 58 -5.03 -10.06 8.86
N GLY A 59 -3.84 -9.68 9.36
CA GLY A 59 -3.69 -9.19 10.72
C GLY A 59 -4.23 -7.78 10.93
N LEU A 60 -4.27 -6.98 9.89
CA LEU A 60 -4.75 -5.60 9.95
C LEU A 60 -6.23 -5.46 9.65
N GLY A 61 -6.76 -6.32 8.81
CA GLY A 61 -8.11 -6.21 8.31
C GLY A 61 -9.09 -7.18 8.94
N GLU A 62 -10.34 -7.05 8.52
CA GLU A 62 -11.42 -7.96 8.85
C GLU A 62 -11.93 -8.61 7.57
N PRO A 63 -12.45 -9.86 7.65
CA PRO A 63 -13.07 -10.46 6.49
C PRO A 63 -14.21 -9.61 5.96
N ALA A 64 -14.26 -9.41 4.66
CA ALA A 64 -15.34 -8.65 4.04
C ALA A 64 -16.67 -9.41 4.18
N LYS A 65 -17.70 -8.70 4.60
CA LYS A 65 -19.04 -9.28 4.72
C LYS A 65 -19.80 -9.28 3.41
N THR A 66 -19.40 -8.39 2.50
CA THR A 66 -20.01 -8.24 1.17
C THR A 66 -18.89 -7.88 0.18
N GLU A 67 -19.20 -7.94 -1.11
CA GLU A 67 -18.26 -7.54 -2.16
C GLU A 67 -18.30 -6.03 -2.45
N THR A 68 -18.99 -5.26 -1.63
CA THR A 68 -19.08 -3.81 -1.75
C THR A 68 -18.09 -3.12 -0.80
N LEU A 69 -17.87 -1.83 -1.03
CA LEU A 69 -16.99 -1.05 -0.14
C LEU A 69 -17.56 -1.04 1.28
N PRO A 70 -16.69 -1.18 2.29
CA PRO A 70 -17.12 -1.11 3.68
C PRO A 70 -17.56 0.31 4.05
N PRO A 71 -18.33 0.47 5.14
CA PRO A 71 -18.65 1.80 5.64
C PRO A 71 -17.36 2.51 6.09
N PRO A 72 -17.35 3.86 6.09
CA PRO A 72 -16.21 4.60 6.58
C PRO A 72 -15.87 4.24 8.02
N PRO A 73 -14.59 4.25 8.41
CA PRO A 73 -14.22 3.97 9.80
C PRO A 73 -14.77 5.05 10.73
N GLU A 74 -15.09 4.65 11.98
CA GLU A 74 -15.69 5.55 12.98
C GLU A 74 -14.70 6.49 13.65
N GLY A 75 -13.43 6.45 13.30
CA GLY A 75 -12.43 7.29 13.91
C GLY A 75 -11.09 7.19 13.18
N PRO A 76 -10.07 7.89 13.72
CA PRO A 76 -8.74 7.81 13.13
C PRO A 76 -8.16 6.40 13.25
N PRO A 77 -7.27 5.99 12.34
CA PRO A 77 -6.64 4.68 12.42
C PRO A 77 -5.75 4.56 13.66
N ASP A 78 -5.71 3.36 14.24
CA ASP A 78 -4.77 3.05 15.31
C ASP A 78 -3.39 2.77 14.70
N VAL A 79 -2.63 3.83 14.52
CA VAL A 79 -1.32 3.78 13.87
C VAL A 79 -0.35 2.88 14.65
N GLU A 80 -0.36 2.94 15.98
CA GLU A 80 0.52 2.11 16.80
C GLU A 80 0.28 0.62 16.58
N ARG A 81 -0.99 0.22 16.55
CA ARG A 81 -1.35 -1.18 16.28
C ARG A 81 -0.90 -1.61 14.88
N ILE A 82 -1.09 -0.74 13.90
CA ILE A 82 -0.68 -1.01 12.51
C ILE A 82 0.84 -1.22 12.44
N VAL A 83 1.61 -0.34 13.06
CA VAL A 83 3.07 -0.43 13.07
C VAL A 83 3.55 -1.71 13.75
N GLN A 84 2.95 -2.10 14.88
CA GLN A 84 3.32 -3.31 15.60
C GLN A 84 3.02 -4.57 14.78
N ILE A 85 1.86 -4.63 14.15
CA ILE A 85 1.49 -5.77 13.30
C ILE A 85 2.40 -5.84 12.08
N ALA A 86 2.73 -4.71 11.48
CA ALA A 86 3.63 -4.67 10.33
C ALA A 86 5.01 -5.23 10.67
N ARG A 87 5.56 -4.87 11.83
CA ARG A 87 6.86 -5.39 12.27
C ARG A 87 6.87 -6.91 12.46
N LYS A 88 5.76 -7.46 12.92
CA LYS A 88 5.60 -8.90 13.07
C LYS A 88 5.76 -9.64 11.73
N TYR A 89 5.43 -9.00 10.63
CA TYR A 89 5.52 -9.57 9.28
C TYR A 89 6.62 -8.91 8.44
N ASP A 90 7.70 -8.50 9.11
CA ASP A 90 8.92 -8.00 8.45
C ASP A 90 8.68 -6.74 7.61
N THR A 91 7.76 -5.90 8.06
CA THR A 91 7.42 -4.65 7.39
C THR A 91 7.57 -3.50 8.36
N GLU A 92 8.24 -2.44 7.95
CA GLU A 92 8.37 -1.22 8.73
C GLU A 92 7.57 -0.11 8.07
N ILE A 93 6.65 0.49 8.83
CA ILE A 93 5.83 1.60 8.37
C ILE A 93 6.42 2.89 8.89
N LEU A 94 6.77 3.78 7.98
CA LEU A 94 7.38 5.08 8.29
C LEU A 94 6.32 6.19 8.20
N PRO A 95 6.52 7.30 8.93
CA PRO A 95 5.64 8.46 8.76
C PRO A 95 5.74 9.00 7.33
N PRO A 96 4.69 9.66 6.83
CA PRO A 96 4.73 10.26 5.50
C PRO A 96 5.87 11.26 5.35
N PRO A 97 6.46 11.39 4.14
CA PRO A 97 7.52 12.37 3.90
C PRO A 97 7.06 13.79 4.27
N GLY A 98 7.93 14.54 4.93
CA GLY A 98 7.64 15.91 5.34
C GLY A 98 6.95 16.04 6.70
N GLN A 99 6.79 14.96 7.42
CA GLN A 99 6.20 14.97 8.78
C GLN A 99 7.15 14.46 9.83
#